data_ce3aff92ac9b5de14485f610c7c98f6f
#
_entry.id   ce3aff92ac9b5de14485f610c7c98f6f
#
_cell.length_a   1.000
_cell.length_b   1.000
_cell.length_c   1.000
_cell.angle_alpha   90.00
_cell.angle_beta   90.00
_cell.angle_gamma   90.00
#
_symmetry.space_group_name_H-M   'P 1'
#
loop_
_entity.id
_entity.type
_entity.pdbx_description
1 polymer ?
#
loop_
_entity_poly.entity_id
_entity_poly.type
_entity_poly.pdbx_seq_one_letter_code
_entity_poly.pdbx_strand_id
1 'polypeptide(L)'
;IAHRAIVHGPCQVDERVFIGFNSVLFNCHIQTGCVIRYNAVVDGVTLPENTYIPSTERVGPDSDLKSYSKVDRASLQFSEEVASTNVKLVEGYQLLRNEF
;
A
#
# COMPACT_ATOMS: atom_id res chain seq x y z
N ILE A 1 -1.38 4.58 4.25
CA ILE A 1 -0.05 4.79 3.65
C ILE A 1 0.97 4.92 4.75
N ALA A 2 1.96 4.06 4.75
CA ALA A 2 2.98 4.03 5.79
C ALA A 2 4.14 4.99 5.49
N HIS A 3 5.12 5.02 6.41
CA HIS A 3 6.29 5.91 6.30
C HIS A 3 7.08 5.68 5.03
N ARG A 4 7.52 6.74 4.40
CA ARG A 4 8.33 6.71 3.19
C ARG A 4 7.68 6.00 2.01
N ALA A 5 6.39 5.74 2.09
CA ALA A 5 5.66 5.30 0.92
C ALA A 5 5.51 6.48 -0.04
N ILE A 6 5.77 6.25 -1.31
CA ILE A 6 5.71 7.28 -2.32
C ILE A 6 4.60 6.94 -3.30
N VAL A 7 3.67 7.87 -3.46
CA VAL A 7 2.61 7.76 -4.46
C VAL A 7 2.85 8.90 -5.45
N HIS A 8 3.31 8.54 -6.64
CA HIS A 8 3.63 9.51 -7.68
C HIS A 8 2.68 9.33 -8.86
N GLY A 9 2.02 10.39 -9.20
CA GLY A 9 0.91 10.37 -10.13
C GLY A 9 1.24 10.03 -11.56
N PRO A 10 0.20 9.77 -12.37
CA PRO A 10 -1.18 9.68 -11.93
C PRO A 10 -1.47 8.35 -11.23
N CYS A 11 -1.97 8.40 -10.02
CA CYS A 11 -2.34 7.20 -9.27
C CYS A 11 -3.73 7.37 -8.67
N GLN A 12 -4.48 6.27 -8.63
CA GLN A 12 -5.73 6.20 -7.90
C GLN A 12 -5.62 5.09 -6.87
N VAL A 13 -5.89 5.41 -5.61
CA VAL A 13 -5.86 4.44 -4.52
C VAL A 13 -7.24 4.44 -3.88
N ASP A 14 -7.92 3.32 -4.00
CA ASP A 14 -9.28 3.18 -3.49
C ASP A 14 -9.29 2.93 -1.98
N GLU A 15 -10.47 2.68 -1.41
CA GLU A 15 -10.64 2.54 0.03
C GLU A 15 -9.99 1.25 0.55
N ARG A 16 -9.59 1.27 1.82
CA ARG A 16 -9.05 0.12 2.56
C ARG A 16 -7.80 -0.49 1.95
N VAL A 17 -6.98 0.35 1.33
CA VAL A 17 -5.70 -0.08 0.78
C VAL A 17 -4.61 0.20 1.79
N PHE A 18 -3.79 -0.82 2.06
CA PHE A 18 -2.59 -0.66 2.88
C PHE A 18 -1.37 -0.59 1.99
N ILE A 19 -0.54 0.43 2.20
CA ILE A 19 0.71 0.61 1.47
C ILE A 19 1.83 0.70 2.50
N GLY A 20 2.73 -0.28 2.48
CA GLY A 20 3.79 -0.43 3.46
C GLY A 20 4.96 0.52 3.28
N PHE A 21 5.91 0.45 4.21
CA PHE A 21 7.09 1.32 4.24
C PHE A 21 7.90 1.24 2.95
N ASN A 22 8.40 2.37 2.49
CA ASN A 22 9.29 2.47 1.34
C ASN A 22 8.72 1.90 0.04
N SER A 23 7.42 1.67 -0.01
CA SER A 23 6.79 1.23 -1.26
C SER A 23 6.60 2.41 -2.19
N VAL A 24 6.67 2.14 -3.49
CA VAL A 24 6.54 3.17 -4.52
C VAL A 24 5.42 2.79 -5.46
N LEU A 25 4.46 3.69 -5.60
CA LEU A 25 3.36 3.55 -6.58
C LEU A 25 3.54 4.61 -7.64
N PHE A 26 3.53 4.19 -8.89
CA PHE A 26 3.66 5.11 -10.01
C PHE A 26 2.71 4.71 -11.14
N ASN A 27 1.90 5.66 -11.58
CA ASN A 27 1.01 5.47 -12.73
C ASN A 27 0.16 4.20 -12.60
N CYS A 28 -0.57 4.07 -11.49
CA CYS A 28 -1.31 2.85 -11.21
C CYS A 28 -2.68 3.13 -10.60
N HIS A 29 -3.51 2.11 -10.59
CA HIS A 29 -4.79 2.14 -9.90
C HIS A 29 -4.84 0.94 -8.96
N ILE A 30 -4.94 1.22 -7.67
CA ILE A 30 -4.99 0.19 -6.63
C ILE A 30 -6.42 0.09 -6.15
N GLN A 31 -7.07 -1.01 -6.48
CA GLN A 31 -8.48 -1.18 -6.15
C GLN A 31 -8.66 -1.56 -4.67
N THR A 32 -9.90 -1.48 -4.22
CA THR A 32 -10.27 -1.61 -2.82
C THR A 32 -9.72 -2.88 -2.18
N GLY A 33 -9.24 -2.75 -0.96
CA GLY A 33 -8.84 -3.88 -0.12
C GLY A 33 -7.47 -4.46 -0.43
N CYS A 34 -6.70 -3.86 -1.33
CA CYS A 34 -5.36 -4.34 -1.64
C CYS A 34 -4.41 -4.11 -0.48
N VAL A 35 -3.48 -5.02 -0.31
CA VAL A 35 -2.38 -4.90 0.66
C VAL A 35 -1.07 -4.94 -0.10
N ILE A 36 -0.30 -3.87 0.01
CA ILE A 36 1.04 -3.77 -0.56
C ILE A 36 2.01 -3.72 0.60
N ARG A 37 2.84 -4.76 0.74
CA ARG A 37 3.76 -4.86 1.87
C ARG A 37 4.93 -3.90 1.67
N TYR A 38 6.03 -4.13 2.37
CA TYR A 38 7.14 -3.17 2.48
C TYR A 38 8.09 -3.25 1.29
N ASN A 39 8.65 -2.12 0.89
CA ASN A 39 9.63 -2.05 -0.20
C ASN A 39 9.14 -2.63 -1.52
N ALA A 40 7.85 -2.56 -1.76
CA ALA A 40 7.28 -3.01 -3.02
C ALA A 40 7.22 -1.86 -4.02
N VAL A 41 7.30 -2.19 -5.29
CA VAL A 41 7.17 -1.21 -6.38
C VAL A 41 6.02 -1.63 -7.26
N VAL A 42 5.06 -0.72 -7.47
CA VAL A 42 3.92 -0.96 -8.36
C VAL A 42 3.93 0.12 -9.42
N ASP A 43 4.08 -0.28 -10.66
CA ASP A 43 4.29 0.64 -11.78
C ASP A 43 3.42 0.24 -12.97
N GLY A 44 2.59 1.18 -13.41
CA GLY A 44 1.86 1.06 -14.66
C GLY A 44 0.77 0.01 -14.72
N VAL A 45 0.19 -0.36 -13.57
CA VAL A 45 -0.80 -1.45 -13.53
C VAL A 45 -2.05 -1.05 -12.75
N THR A 46 -3.13 -1.79 -12.98
CA THR A 46 -4.31 -1.75 -12.12
C THR A 46 -4.35 -3.04 -11.31
N LEU A 47 -4.21 -2.91 -9.99
CA LEU A 47 -4.33 -4.07 -9.11
C LEU A 47 -5.81 -4.35 -8.84
N PRO A 48 -6.28 -5.56 -9.13
CA PRO A 48 -7.66 -5.94 -8.80
C PRO A 48 -7.93 -5.88 -7.31
N GLU A 49 -9.20 -5.79 -6.94
CA GLU A 49 -9.59 -5.77 -5.54
C GLU A 49 -8.97 -6.91 -4.75
N ASN A 50 -8.59 -6.62 -3.51
CA ASN A 50 -8.07 -7.59 -2.55
C ASN A 50 -6.80 -8.32 -3.01
N THR A 51 -5.99 -7.69 -3.84
CA THR A 51 -4.71 -8.26 -4.25
C THR A 51 -3.67 -8.05 -3.15
N TYR A 52 -2.91 -9.09 -2.86
CA TYR A 52 -1.82 -9.05 -1.88
C TYR A 52 -0.48 -9.04 -2.60
N ILE A 53 0.29 -7.99 -2.38
CA ILE A 53 1.64 -7.86 -2.92
C ILE A 53 2.65 -8.04 -1.79
N PRO A 54 3.47 -9.08 -1.83
CA PRO A 54 4.45 -9.32 -0.76
C PRO A 54 5.55 -8.27 -0.74
N SER A 55 6.28 -8.24 0.37
CA SER A 55 7.41 -7.30 0.52
C SER A 55 8.47 -7.54 -0.54
N THR A 56 9.09 -6.47 -0.98
CA THR A 56 10.18 -6.45 -1.97
C THR A 56 9.77 -6.87 -3.38
N GLU A 57 8.49 -7.03 -3.64
CA GLU A 57 7.99 -7.41 -4.96
C GLU A 57 7.95 -6.20 -5.89
N ARG A 58 8.27 -6.45 -7.15
CA ARG A 58 8.11 -5.46 -8.20
C ARG A 58 6.98 -5.87 -9.12
N VAL A 59 5.97 -5.04 -9.24
CA VAL A 59 4.81 -5.28 -10.11
C VAL A 59 4.84 -4.25 -11.23
N GLY A 60 4.91 -4.73 -12.45
CA GLY A 60 4.90 -3.89 -13.64
C GLY A 60 3.92 -4.39 -14.69
N PRO A 61 3.87 -3.73 -15.86
CA PRO A 61 2.93 -4.13 -16.91
C PRO A 61 3.10 -5.57 -17.40
N ASP A 62 4.29 -6.13 -17.23
CA ASP A 62 4.58 -7.50 -17.63
C ASP A 62 4.28 -8.54 -16.56
N SER A 63 3.87 -8.09 -15.37
CA SER A 63 3.61 -9.00 -14.26
C SER A 63 2.27 -9.72 -14.44
N ASP A 64 2.24 -11.00 -14.03
CA ASP A 64 1.00 -11.76 -14.00
C ASP A 64 0.27 -11.46 -12.70
N LEU A 65 -0.72 -10.58 -12.78
CA LEU A 65 -1.47 -10.16 -11.59
C LEU A 65 -2.29 -11.29 -10.99
N LYS A 66 -2.58 -12.32 -11.77
CA LYS A 66 -3.33 -13.49 -11.27
C LYS A 66 -2.48 -14.40 -10.41
N SER A 67 -1.15 -14.28 -10.49
CA SER A 67 -0.24 -15.09 -9.67
C SER A 67 -0.19 -14.63 -8.23
N TYR A 68 -0.62 -13.43 -7.93
CA TYR A 68 -0.59 -12.90 -6.58
C TYR A 68 -1.78 -13.41 -5.76
N SER A 69 -1.52 -13.63 -4.47
CA SER A 69 -2.56 -14.07 -3.54
C SER A 69 -3.61 -13.00 -3.35
N LYS A 70 -4.79 -13.44 -2.97
CA LYS A 70 -5.81 -12.50 -2.50
C LYS A 70 -5.62 -12.26 -1.01
N VAL A 71 -6.03 -11.09 -0.56
CA VAL A 71 -6.01 -10.74 0.85
C VAL A 71 -6.94 -11.70 1.59
N ASP A 72 -6.40 -12.41 2.57
CA ASP A 72 -7.18 -13.30 3.40
C ASP A 72 -7.59 -12.60 4.69
N ARG A 73 -8.30 -13.34 5.56
CA ARG A 73 -8.81 -12.78 6.81
C ARG A 73 -7.69 -12.32 7.74
N ALA A 74 -6.59 -13.07 7.78
CA ALA A 74 -5.45 -12.71 8.62
C ALA A 74 -4.77 -11.46 8.08
N SER A 75 -4.63 -11.35 6.76
CA SER A 75 -4.07 -10.16 6.13
C SER A 75 -4.96 -8.93 6.34
N LEU A 76 -6.28 -9.10 6.31
CA LEU A 76 -7.21 -8.02 6.62
C LEU A 76 -7.03 -7.54 8.05
N GLN A 77 -6.95 -8.45 9.02
CA GLN A 77 -6.69 -8.10 10.41
C GLN A 77 -5.38 -7.33 10.55
N PHE A 78 -4.34 -7.83 9.92
CA PHE A 78 -3.03 -7.18 9.93
C PHE A 78 -3.14 -5.75 9.37
N SER A 79 -3.81 -5.59 8.25
CA SER A 79 -3.99 -4.30 7.63
C SER A 79 -4.75 -3.32 8.54
N GLU A 80 -5.81 -3.78 9.18
CA GLU A 80 -6.58 -2.95 10.10
C GLU A 80 -5.75 -2.54 11.32
N GLU A 81 -5.02 -3.47 11.90
CA GLU A 81 -4.16 -3.18 13.05
C GLU A 81 -3.06 -2.19 12.69
N VAL A 82 -2.40 -2.41 11.57
CA VAL A 82 -1.34 -1.52 11.11
C VAL A 82 -1.90 -0.15 10.75
N ALA A 83 -3.05 -0.10 10.11
CA ALA A 83 -3.70 1.16 9.77
C ALA A 83 -4.06 1.95 11.05
N SER A 84 -4.59 1.28 12.05
CA SER A 84 -4.91 1.91 13.32
C SER A 84 -3.65 2.45 14.01
N THR A 85 -2.58 1.66 14.02
CA THR A 85 -1.30 2.07 14.58
C THR A 85 -0.72 3.25 13.81
N ASN A 86 -0.79 3.21 12.49
CA ASN A 86 -0.28 4.28 11.65
C ASN A 86 -1.03 5.59 11.87
N VAL A 87 -2.32 5.56 12.11
CA VAL A 87 -3.08 6.76 12.43
C VAL A 87 -2.51 7.43 13.68
N LYS A 88 -2.23 6.66 14.72
CA LYS A 88 -1.63 7.19 15.94
C LYS A 88 -0.24 7.77 15.68
N LEU A 89 0.57 7.10 14.88
CA LEU A 89 1.89 7.58 14.52
C LEU A 89 1.83 8.87 13.71
N VAL A 90 0.90 8.95 12.78
CA VAL A 90 0.71 10.17 11.98
C VAL A 90 0.36 11.34 12.88
N GLU A 91 -0.51 11.17 13.86
CA GLU A 91 -0.82 12.22 14.82
C GLU A 91 0.44 12.67 15.56
N GLY A 92 1.26 11.73 16.02
CA GLY A 92 2.51 12.05 16.68
C GLY A 92 3.47 12.81 15.77
N TYR A 93 3.60 12.40 14.53
CA TYR A 93 4.44 13.10 13.56
C TYR A 93 3.94 14.49 13.25
N GLN A 94 2.65 14.67 13.14
CA GLN A 94 2.07 16.00 12.90
C GLN A 94 2.40 16.94 14.04
N LEU A 95 2.31 16.47 15.28
CA LEU A 95 2.69 17.27 16.45
C LEU A 95 4.17 17.65 16.39
N LEU A 96 5.03 16.71 16.06
CA LEU A 96 6.46 16.97 15.94
C LEU A 96 6.77 17.97 14.82
N ARG A 97 6.09 17.84 13.69
CA ARG A 97 6.27 18.80 12.60
C ARG A 97 5.84 20.21 12.96
N ASN A 98 4.80 20.32 13.75
CA ASN A 98 4.32 21.62 14.18
C ASN A 98 5.29 22.32 15.14
N GLU A 99 6.19 21.55 15.77
CA GLU A 99 7.23 22.07 16.63
C GLU A 99 8.48 22.52 15.86
N PHE A 100 8.62 22.05 14.65
CA PHE A 100 9.72 22.40 13.79
C PHE A 100 9.34 23.50 12.80
#